data_7b2164c0c8aa12c6ccc96a1849e0308e
#
_entry.id   7b2164c0c8aa12c6ccc96a1849e0308e
#
_cell.length_a   1.000
_cell.length_b   1.000
_cell.length_c   1.000
_cell.angle_alpha   90.00
_cell.angle_beta   90.00
_cell.angle_gamma   90.00
#
_symmetry.space_group_name_H-M   'P 1'
#
loop_
_entity.id
_entity.type
_entity.pdbx_description
1 polymer ?
#
loop_
_entity_poly.entity_id
_entity_poly.type
_entity_poly.pdbx_seq_one_letter_code
_entity_poly.pdbx_strand_id
1 'polypeptide(L)'
;MSDGLPSRLHLGTSSFTADGWEKSFYPPGTPQRDHLTYYATRFTTLEIDSTFYAVPALSTVARWNAKTPAEFLFALKAPQQITHERLLVDAEPVLTEFLRATEPLGGKLAVILLQSPYFNKQTFANLNDFVARLKPFLAALPSSPRFALEIRNKYWLTCPFLDLLRQHNVALALIDHPWMYPPRVLGSKSEFITADFTYVRWLGDRKAIEALTKIWDKTVADRTDELQEWVRACRNFLKRDLHVFLFANNHYSGHAPQTLRLFEDLMKKE
;
A
#
# COMPACT_ATOMS: atom_id res chain seq x y z
N MET A 1 5.43 3.24 19.75
CA MET A 1 6.33 4.03 18.88
C MET A 1 7.45 3.08 18.45
N SER A 2 7.82 3.06 17.18
CA SER A 2 8.93 2.24 16.64
C SER A 2 10.26 2.88 17.06
N ASP A 3 10.62 2.73 18.34
CA ASP A 3 11.88 3.28 18.87
C ASP A 3 13.06 2.72 18.05
N GLY A 4 13.81 3.61 17.41
CA GLY A 4 15.01 3.29 16.65
C GLY A 4 14.86 3.12 15.13
N LEU A 5 13.65 3.23 14.56
CA LEU A 5 13.49 3.25 13.10
C LEU A 5 13.56 4.66 12.52
N PRO A 6 14.05 4.83 11.28
CA PRO A 6 14.07 6.13 10.60
C PRO A 6 12.68 6.74 10.48
N SER A 7 12.52 8.03 10.75
CA SER A 7 11.24 8.76 10.71
C SER A 7 10.56 8.76 9.34
N ARG A 8 11.32 8.51 8.27
CA ARG A 8 10.79 8.40 6.90
C ARG A 8 10.34 6.99 6.54
N LEU A 9 10.48 6.00 7.43
CA LEU A 9 9.98 4.64 7.24
C LEU A 9 8.62 4.50 7.93
N HIS A 10 7.56 4.38 7.13
CA HIS A 10 6.18 4.26 7.58
C HIS A 10 5.73 2.82 7.39
N LEU A 11 5.53 2.09 8.48
CA LEU A 11 5.15 0.68 8.48
C LEU A 11 3.70 0.51 8.91
N GLY A 12 2.94 -0.26 8.16
CA GLY A 12 1.55 -0.57 8.44
C GLY A 12 1.04 -1.81 7.74
N THR A 13 -0.20 -2.14 7.98
CA THR A 13 -0.90 -3.27 7.34
C THR A 13 -1.95 -2.77 6.36
N SER A 14 -2.45 -3.65 5.47
CA SER A 14 -3.50 -3.32 4.49
C SER A 14 -4.91 -3.29 5.09
N SER A 15 -5.06 -3.49 6.38
CA SER A 15 -6.27 -3.35 7.19
C SER A 15 -5.86 -3.26 8.65
N PHE A 16 -6.71 -2.72 9.52
CA PHE A 16 -6.52 -2.76 10.98
C PHE A 16 -7.37 -3.83 11.66
N THR A 17 -8.08 -4.67 10.90
CA THR A 17 -8.87 -5.79 11.42
C THR A 17 -8.73 -7.00 10.51
N ALA A 18 -8.67 -8.19 11.12
CA ALA A 18 -8.77 -9.47 10.42
C ALA A 18 -9.16 -10.57 11.40
N ASP A 19 -9.76 -11.63 10.89
CA ASP A 19 -10.14 -12.79 11.69
C ASP A 19 -8.91 -13.38 12.40
N GLY A 20 -8.97 -13.52 13.70
CA GLY A 20 -7.89 -14.03 14.53
C GLY A 20 -7.01 -12.96 15.19
N TRP A 21 -7.11 -11.68 14.79
CA TRP A 21 -6.32 -10.60 15.41
C TRP A 21 -6.75 -10.28 16.83
N GLU A 22 -8.00 -10.56 17.22
CA GLU A 22 -8.52 -10.38 18.58
C GLU A 22 -7.79 -11.22 19.63
N LYS A 23 -7.05 -12.27 19.20
CA LYS A 23 -6.30 -13.17 20.10
C LYS A 23 -4.80 -13.06 19.93
N SER A 24 -4.31 -12.47 18.84
CA SER A 24 -2.91 -12.47 18.47
C SER A 24 -2.27 -11.09 18.40
N PHE A 25 -3.07 -10.07 18.11
CA PHE A 25 -2.60 -8.69 17.98
C PHE A 25 -3.26 -7.76 19.00
N TYR A 26 -4.58 -7.80 19.13
CA TYR A 26 -5.31 -7.00 20.11
C TYR A 26 -5.29 -7.66 21.50
N PRO A 27 -5.19 -6.88 22.60
CA PRO A 27 -5.39 -7.40 23.93
C PRO A 27 -6.78 -8.06 24.05
N PRO A 28 -6.90 -9.16 24.83
CA PRO A 28 -8.18 -9.82 25.05
C PRO A 28 -9.25 -8.82 25.56
N GLY A 29 -10.44 -8.88 24.97
CA GLY A 29 -11.55 -8.02 25.36
C GLY A 29 -11.52 -6.61 24.78
N THR A 30 -10.55 -6.27 23.91
CA THR A 30 -10.54 -4.96 23.25
C THR A 30 -11.77 -4.81 22.35
N PRO A 31 -12.68 -3.85 22.61
CA PRO A 31 -13.84 -3.65 21.75
C PRO A 31 -13.43 -3.25 20.33
N GLN A 32 -14.17 -3.69 19.33
CA GLN A 32 -13.87 -3.37 17.93
C GLN A 32 -13.77 -1.86 17.66
N ARG A 33 -14.58 -1.05 18.35
CA ARG A 33 -14.52 0.41 18.26
C ARG A 33 -13.16 1.00 18.66
N ASP A 34 -12.35 0.28 19.45
CA ASP A 34 -11.05 0.74 19.97
C ASP A 34 -9.86 0.11 19.22
N HIS A 35 -10.12 -0.79 18.26
CA HIS A 35 -9.09 -1.46 17.46
C HIS A 35 -8.16 -0.45 16.77
N LEU A 36 -8.70 0.59 16.10
CA LEU A 36 -7.88 1.57 15.40
C LEU A 36 -7.00 2.39 16.38
N THR A 37 -7.54 2.75 17.53
CA THR A 37 -6.77 3.45 18.57
C THR A 37 -5.62 2.60 19.09
N TYR A 38 -5.88 1.32 19.38
CA TYR A 38 -4.80 0.40 19.77
C TYR A 38 -3.79 0.18 18.63
N TYR A 39 -4.28 -0.02 17.38
CA TYR A 39 -3.43 -0.19 16.20
C TYR A 39 -2.43 0.96 16.06
N ALA A 40 -2.90 2.20 16.23
CA ALA A 40 -2.09 3.41 16.13
C ALA A 40 -1.04 3.55 17.26
N THR A 41 -1.12 2.73 18.32
CA THR A 41 -0.03 2.62 19.32
C THR A 41 1.10 1.70 18.87
N ARG A 42 0.89 0.89 17.83
CA ARG A 42 1.84 -0.12 17.33
C ARG A 42 2.48 0.25 16.01
N PHE A 43 1.73 0.90 15.13
CA PHE A 43 2.16 1.29 13.80
C PHE A 43 1.88 2.77 13.56
N THR A 44 2.66 3.38 12.66
CA THR A 44 2.57 4.82 12.35
C THR A 44 1.73 5.10 11.12
N THR A 45 1.36 4.06 10.35
CA THR A 45 0.55 4.18 9.15
C THR A 45 -0.38 2.99 8.96
N LEU A 46 -1.39 3.19 8.15
CA LEU A 46 -2.40 2.18 7.81
C LEU A 46 -2.83 2.35 6.36
N GLU A 47 -2.87 1.25 5.60
CA GLU A 47 -3.58 1.22 4.33
C GLU A 47 -5.02 0.75 4.56
N ILE A 48 -6.01 1.46 4.01
CA ILE A 48 -7.42 1.09 4.11
C ILE A 48 -7.89 0.57 2.75
N ASP A 49 -8.01 -0.74 2.64
CA ASP A 49 -8.47 -1.43 1.43
C ASP A 49 -9.99 -1.33 1.23
N SER A 50 -10.78 -1.11 2.29
CA SER A 50 -12.24 -1.09 2.20
C SER A 50 -12.79 0.04 1.34
N THR A 51 -12.06 1.14 1.20
CA THR A 51 -12.40 2.27 0.33
C THR A 51 -12.42 1.90 -1.17
N PHE A 52 -11.85 0.76 -1.52
CA PHE A 52 -11.93 0.20 -2.86
C PHE A 52 -13.36 -0.16 -3.28
N TYR A 53 -14.15 -0.67 -2.34
CA TYR A 53 -15.52 -1.16 -2.62
C TYR A 53 -16.55 -0.05 -2.58
N ALA A 54 -16.34 1.00 -1.81
CA ALA A 54 -17.23 2.13 -1.70
C ALA A 54 -16.51 3.38 -1.18
N VAL A 55 -16.93 4.57 -1.64
CA VAL A 55 -16.51 5.85 -1.07
C VAL A 55 -16.97 5.90 0.39
N PRO A 56 -16.08 6.17 1.35
CA PRO A 56 -16.44 6.17 2.77
C PRO A 56 -17.30 7.41 3.12
N ALA A 57 -18.20 7.23 4.10
CA ALA A 57 -18.94 8.38 4.64
C ALA A 57 -17.98 9.33 5.38
N LEU A 58 -18.20 10.65 5.28
CA LEU A 58 -17.44 11.70 5.99
C LEU A 58 -17.30 11.41 7.49
N SER A 59 -18.38 10.94 8.14
CA SER A 59 -18.38 10.60 9.58
C SER A 59 -17.47 9.42 9.91
N THR A 60 -17.28 8.49 8.98
CA THR A 60 -16.33 7.36 9.13
C THR A 60 -14.90 7.86 9.07
N VAL A 61 -14.61 8.71 8.09
CA VAL A 61 -13.27 9.31 7.91
C VAL A 61 -12.92 10.22 9.08
N ALA A 62 -13.85 11.04 9.56
CA ALA A 62 -13.68 11.85 10.75
C ALA A 62 -13.37 11.01 12.01
N ARG A 63 -14.01 9.84 12.15
CA ARG A 63 -13.68 8.89 13.23
C ARG A 63 -12.28 8.31 13.10
N TRP A 64 -11.80 8.00 11.89
CA TRP A 64 -10.42 7.55 11.71
C TRP A 64 -9.44 8.63 12.15
N ASN A 65 -9.67 9.88 11.75
CA ASN A 65 -8.84 11.00 12.19
C ASN A 65 -8.82 11.16 13.71
N ALA A 66 -10.00 11.16 14.37
CA ALA A 66 -10.12 11.35 15.80
C ALA A 66 -9.50 10.22 16.64
N LYS A 67 -9.41 9.00 16.09
CA LYS A 67 -8.90 7.81 16.80
C LYS A 67 -7.41 7.58 16.65
N THR A 68 -6.71 8.44 15.94
CA THR A 68 -5.27 8.29 15.67
C THR A 68 -4.50 9.53 16.08
N PRO A 69 -3.21 9.40 16.48
CA PRO A 69 -2.34 10.54 16.78
C PRO A 69 -2.20 11.51 15.60
N ALA A 70 -1.75 12.73 15.85
CA ALA A 70 -1.62 13.78 14.83
C ALA A 70 -0.65 13.38 13.69
N GLU A 71 0.40 12.66 14.03
CA GLU A 71 1.44 12.18 13.10
C GLU A 71 1.10 10.87 12.39
N PHE A 72 -0.04 10.25 12.70
CA PHE A 72 -0.46 9.00 12.08
C PHE A 72 -0.87 9.23 10.62
N LEU A 73 -0.41 8.37 9.70
CA LEU A 73 -0.63 8.51 8.28
C LEU A 73 -1.57 7.43 7.72
N PHE A 74 -2.42 7.83 6.80
CA PHE A 74 -3.31 6.91 6.08
C PHE A 74 -2.91 6.82 4.62
N ALA A 75 -2.88 5.60 4.08
CA ALA A 75 -2.98 5.33 2.67
C ALA A 75 -4.37 4.78 2.36
N LEU A 76 -5.03 5.29 1.34
CA LEU A 76 -6.37 4.84 0.97
C LEU A 76 -6.35 4.27 -0.44
N LYS A 77 -6.98 3.11 -0.60
CA LYS A 77 -7.14 2.52 -1.92
C LYS A 77 -8.28 3.23 -2.66
N ALA A 78 -7.99 3.73 -3.85
CA ALA A 78 -8.99 4.38 -4.68
C ALA A 78 -10.16 3.43 -5.01
N PRO A 79 -11.39 3.95 -5.16
CA PRO A 79 -12.56 3.15 -5.54
C PRO A 79 -12.35 2.35 -6.82
N GLN A 80 -12.85 1.10 -6.86
CA GLN A 80 -12.76 0.22 -8.02
C GLN A 80 -13.37 0.84 -9.29
N GLN A 81 -14.34 1.71 -9.13
CA GLN A 81 -14.96 2.45 -10.22
C GLN A 81 -13.91 3.20 -11.06
N ILE A 82 -12.84 3.73 -10.44
CA ILE A 82 -11.77 4.44 -11.14
C ILE A 82 -10.92 3.47 -11.97
N THR A 83 -10.39 2.44 -11.30
CA THR A 83 -9.30 1.61 -11.86
C THR A 83 -9.79 0.33 -12.54
N HIS A 84 -10.94 -0.21 -12.16
CA HIS A 84 -11.47 -1.50 -12.66
C HIS A 84 -12.67 -1.34 -13.58
N GLU A 85 -13.65 -0.53 -13.21
CA GLU A 85 -14.89 -0.41 -13.97
C GLU A 85 -14.72 0.57 -15.13
N ARG A 86 -14.20 1.77 -14.85
CA ARG A 86 -14.00 2.84 -15.85
C ARG A 86 -12.65 2.75 -16.56
N LEU A 87 -11.70 1.99 -16.03
CA LEU A 87 -10.34 1.86 -16.58
C LEU A 87 -9.73 3.24 -16.87
N LEU A 88 -9.86 4.15 -15.90
CA LEU A 88 -9.37 5.54 -15.89
C LEU A 88 -10.09 6.52 -16.84
N VAL A 89 -11.12 6.08 -17.59
CA VAL A 89 -11.88 6.96 -18.51
C VAL A 89 -13.03 7.60 -17.74
N ASP A 90 -13.20 8.93 -17.89
CA ASP A 90 -14.26 9.71 -17.21
C ASP A 90 -14.33 9.43 -15.70
N ALA A 91 -13.16 9.20 -15.07
CA ALA A 91 -13.06 8.83 -13.67
C ALA A 91 -12.95 10.03 -12.71
N GLU A 92 -12.77 11.24 -13.23
CA GLU A 92 -12.59 12.47 -12.45
C GLU A 92 -13.74 12.77 -11.49
N PRO A 93 -15.04 12.56 -11.84
CA PRO A 93 -16.14 12.79 -10.91
C PRO A 93 -16.06 11.86 -9.69
N VAL A 94 -15.72 10.58 -9.91
CA VAL A 94 -15.55 9.60 -8.81
C VAL A 94 -14.35 9.95 -7.95
N LEU A 95 -13.24 10.34 -8.57
CA LEU A 95 -12.04 10.79 -7.85
C LEU A 95 -12.34 12.03 -7.02
N THR A 96 -13.05 13.00 -7.56
CA THR A 96 -13.43 14.24 -6.85
C THR A 96 -14.32 13.93 -5.63
N GLU A 97 -15.33 13.07 -5.81
CA GLU A 97 -16.18 12.61 -4.70
C GLU A 97 -15.36 11.91 -3.62
N PHE A 98 -14.44 11.02 -4.02
CA PHE A 98 -13.56 10.31 -3.10
C PHE A 98 -12.64 11.26 -2.35
N LEU A 99 -11.99 12.20 -3.01
CA LEU A 99 -11.14 13.20 -2.39
C LEU A 99 -11.92 14.03 -1.36
N ARG A 100 -13.12 14.50 -1.72
CA ARG A 100 -14.00 15.22 -0.80
C ARG A 100 -14.37 14.38 0.43
N ALA A 101 -14.71 13.10 0.24
CA ALA A 101 -15.03 12.19 1.35
C ALA A 101 -13.85 12.00 2.30
N THR A 102 -12.62 12.17 1.83
CA THR A 102 -11.39 11.97 2.62
C THR A 102 -10.84 13.26 3.25
N GLU A 103 -11.42 14.44 2.94
CA GLU A 103 -11.01 15.73 3.51
C GLU A 103 -10.85 15.75 5.05
N PRO A 104 -11.70 15.04 5.84
CA PRO A 104 -11.54 15.03 7.30
C PRO A 104 -10.20 14.45 7.79
N LEU A 105 -9.43 13.73 6.98
CA LEU A 105 -8.08 13.29 7.35
C LEU A 105 -7.07 14.43 7.35
N GLY A 106 -7.29 15.47 6.52
CA GLY A 106 -6.33 16.57 6.39
C GLY A 106 -4.92 16.07 6.07
N GLY A 107 -3.93 16.54 6.79
CA GLY A 107 -2.51 16.15 6.61
C GLY A 107 -2.19 14.69 6.92
N LYS A 108 -3.12 13.92 7.50
CA LYS A 108 -2.95 12.48 7.73
C LYS A 108 -3.19 11.64 6.47
N LEU A 109 -3.85 12.17 5.43
CA LEU A 109 -3.96 11.49 4.14
C LEU A 109 -2.65 11.60 3.38
N ALA A 110 -1.83 10.56 3.46
CA ALA A 110 -0.49 10.57 2.87
C ALA A 110 -0.47 10.13 1.41
N VAL A 111 -1.19 9.05 1.08
CA VAL A 111 -1.13 8.43 -0.26
C VAL A 111 -2.50 7.89 -0.67
N ILE A 112 -2.86 8.06 -1.94
CA ILE A 112 -3.94 7.32 -2.60
C ILE A 112 -3.33 6.28 -3.52
N LEU A 113 -3.70 5.01 -3.30
CA LEU A 113 -3.28 3.88 -4.12
C LEU A 113 -4.26 3.65 -5.26
N LEU A 114 -3.80 3.84 -6.49
CA LEU A 114 -4.49 3.47 -7.73
C LEU A 114 -4.10 2.03 -8.09
N GLN A 115 -4.82 1.04 -7.55
CA GLN A 115 -4.53 -0.36 -7.85
C GLN A 115 -5.27 -0.81 -9.09
N SER A 116 -4.53 -1.18 -10.15
CA SER A 116 -5.07 -1.78 -11.36
C SER A 116 -5.17 -3.30 -11.25
N PRO A 117 -6.16 -3.94 -11.92
CA PRO A 117 -6.17 -5.39 -12.06
C PRO A 117 -5.02 -5.86 -12.97
N TYR A 118 -4.81 -7.18 -13.05
CA TYR A 118 -4.05 -7.72 -14.16
C TYR A 118 -4.84 -7.54 -15.45
N PHE A 119 -4.25 -6.87 -16.43
CA PHE A 119 -4.87 -6.64 -17.72
C PHE A 119 -4.50 -7.75 -18.71
N ASN A 120 -5.51 -8.39 -19.27
CA ASN A 120 -5.36 -9.33 -20.36
C ASN A 120 -5.46 -8.63 -21.73
N LYS A 121 -5.18 -9.35 -22.81
CA LYS A 121 -5.20 -8.79 -24.18
C LYS A 121 -6.59 -8.37 -24.66
N GLN A 122 -7.67 -8.82 -24.00
CA GLN A 122 -9.04 -8.42 -24.33
C GLN A 122 -9.35 -7.03 -23.74
N THR A 123 -8.75 -6.69 -22.57
CA THR A 123 -8.89 -5.37 -21.94
C THR A 123 -8.00 -4.34 -22.63
N PHE A 124 -6.72 -4.67 -22.80
CA PHE A 124 -5.74 -3.85 -23.54
C PHE A 124 -4.86 -4.76 -24.38
N ALA A 125 -4.78 -4.52 -25.69
CA ALA A 125 -3.96 -5.33 -26.59
C ALA A 125 -2.46 -5.23 -26.21
N ASN A 126 -2.03 -4.07 -25.73
CA ASN A 126 -0.64 -3.78 -25.36
C ASN A 126 -0.56 -2.63 -24.34
N LEU A 127 0.67 -2.33 -23.89
CA LEU A 127 0.94 -1.22 -22.95
C LEU A 127 0.51 0.15 -23.50
N ASN A 128 0.67 0.41 -24.79
CA ASN A 128 0.38 1.75 -25.36
C ASN A 128 -1.12 2.08 -25.24
N ASP A 129 -1.99 1.08 -25.39
CA ASP A 129 -3.44 1.26 -25.22
C ASP A 129 -3.79 1.67 -23.79
N PHE A 130 -3.13 1.07 -22.80
CA PHE A 130 -3.27 1.47 -21.40
C PHE A 130 -2.70 2.86 -21.15
N VAL A 131 -1.51 3.16 -21.66
CA VAL A 131 -0.84 4.46 -21.52
C VAL A 131 -1.68 5.59 -22.13
N ALA A 132 -2.37 5.33 -23.25
CA ALA A 132 -3.27 6.31 -23.87
C ALA A 132 -4.41 6.76 -22.93
N ARG A 133 -4.89 5.87 -22.04
CA ARG A 133 -5.87 6.21 -20.98
C ARG A 133 -5.22 6.79 -19.73
N LEU A 134 -4.08 6.23 -19.34
CA LEU A 134 -3.37 6.62 -18.13
C LEU A 134 -2.87 8.07 -18.21
N LYS A 135 -2.27 8.47 -19.33
CA LYS A 135 -1.64 9.79 -19.47
C LYS A 135 -2.58 10.98 -19.19
N PRO A 136 -3.77 11.10 -19.80
CA PRO A 136 -4.70 12.18 -19.45
C PRO A 136 -5.18 12.10 -18.00
N PHE A 137 -5.42 10.91 -17.46
CA PHE A 137 -5.80 10.72 -16.06
C PHE A 137 -4.71 11.22 -15.09
N LEU A 138 -3.43 10.89 -15.33
CA LEU A 138 -2.32 11.38 -14.51
C LEU A 138 -2.20 12.91 -14.58
N ALA A 139 -2.42 13.50 -15.75
CA ALA A 139 -2.37 14.95 -15.93
C ALA A 139 -3.50 15.70 -15.17
N ALA A 140 -4.61 15.03 -14.89
CA ALA A 140 -5.73 15.58 -14.13
C ALA A 140 -5.62 15.36 -12.61
N LEU A 141 -4.63 14.59 -12.12
CA LEU A 141 -4.46 14.38 -10.68
C LEU A 141 -4.05 15.68 -9.97
N PRO A 142 -4.60 15.96 -8.79
CA PRO A 142 -4.14 17.08 -7.98
C PRO A 142 -2.72 16.81 -7.44
N SER A 143 -1.99 17.86 -7.10
CA SER A 143 -0.64 17.74 -6.51
C SER A 143 -0.62 17.15 -5.10
N SER A 144 -1.75 17.13 -4.42
CA SER A 144 -1.93 16.56 -3.09
C SER A 144 -3.32 15.91 -2.98
N PRO A 145 -3.45 14.76 -2.32
CA PRO A 145 -2.39 13.94 -1.70
C PRO A 145 -1.45 13.29 -2.72
N ARG A 146 -0.42 12.57 -2.25
CA ARG A 146 0.45 11.73 -3.11
C ARG A 146 -0.35 10.59 -3.73
N PHE A 147 0.10 10.13 -4.92
CA PHE A 147 -0.51 9.00 -5.61
C PHE A 147 0.52 7.90 -5.88
N ALA A 148 0.10 6.64 -5.68
CA ALA A 148 0.86 5.47 -6.09
C ALA A 148 0.04 4.65 -7.08
N LEU A 149 0.68 4.10 -8.10
CA LEU A 149 0.06 3.22 -9.10
C LEU A 149 0.57 1.79 -8.95
N GLU A 150 -0.33 0.84 -8.69
CA GLU A 150 -0.04 -0.58 -8.70
C GLU A 150 -0.42 -1.17 -10.06
N ILE A 151 0.56 -1.77 -10.76
CA ILE A 151 0.40 -2.53 -11.99
C ILE A 151 0.80 -3.99 -11.74
N ARG A 152 0.00 -4.93 -12.22
CA ARG A 152 0.25 -6.37 -12.09
C ARG A 152 0.77 -7.03 -13.38
N ASN A 153 1.01 -6.24 -14.41
CA ASN A 153 1.59 -6.65 -15.68
C ASN A 153 3.12 -6.42 -15.64
N LYS A 154 3.88 -7.38 -15.13
CA LYS A 154 5.33 -7.28 -14.93
C LYS A 154 6.10 -6.73 -16.15
N TYR A 155 5.75 -7.19 -17.34
CA TYR A 155 6.42 -6.79 -18.58
C TYR A 155 6.04 -5.38 -19.08
N TRP A 156 5.11 -4.70 -18.40
CA TRP A 156 4.77 -3.31 -18.70
C TRP A 156 5.65 -2.31 -17.95
N LEU A 157 6.47 -2.78 -17.01
CA LEU A 157 7.41 -1.94 -16.26
C LEU A 157 8.64 -1.60 -17.14
N THR A 158 8.40 -0.89 -18.23
CA THR A 158 9.41 -0.41 -19.18
C THR A 158 9.87 1.00 -18.84
N CYS A 159 11.08 1.41 -19.28
CA CYS A 159 11.57 2.77 -19.01
C CYS A 159 10.59 3.86 -19.44
N PRO A 160 9.99 3.85 -20.65
CA PRO A 160 9.02 4.88 -21.04
C PRO A 160 7.79 4.95 -20.14
N PHE A 161 7.31 3.81 -19.64
CA PHE A 161 6.19 3.76 -18.70
C PHE A 161 6.58 4.35 -17.34
N LEU A 162 7.76 4.00 -16.83
CA LEU A 162 8.28 4.52 -15.56
C LEU A 162 8.58 6.02 -15.65
N ASP A 163 9.07 6.49 -16.80
CA ASP A 163 9.30 7.93 -17.05
C ASP A 163 7.99 8.72 -17.07
N LEU A 164 6.90 8.15 -17.60
CA LEU A 164 5.58 8.76 -17.52
C LEU A 164 5.13 8.95 -16.06
N LEU A 165 5.28 7.94 -15.21
CA LEU A 165 4.94 8.06 -13.77
C LEU A 165 5.81 9.14 -13.10
N ARG A 166 7.10 9.19 -13.42
CA ARG A 166 8.06 10.15 -12.86
C ARG A 166 7.71 11.59 -13.25
N GLN A 167 7.25 11.82 -14.48
CA GLN A 167 6.81 13.14 -14.94
C GLN A 167 5.63 13.69 -14.12
N HIS A 168 4.81 12.82 -13.54
CA HIS A 168 3.66 13.19 -12.71
C HIS A 168 3.88 13.00 -11.21
N ASN A 169 5.11 12.67 -10.77
CA ASN A 169 5.44 12.36 -9.37
C ASN A 169 4.52 11.30 -8.76
N VAL A 170 4.13 10.28 -9.56
CA VAL A 170 3.32 9.14 -9.11
C VAL A 170 4.23 7.97 -8.83
N ALA A 171 4.19 7.44 -7.60
CA ALA A 171 5.04 6.31 -7.23
C ALA A 171 4.56 5.01 -7.91
N LEU A 172 5.49 4.26 -8.51
CA LEU A 172 5.23 2.86 -8.80
C LEU A 172 5.09 2.11 -7.47
N ALA A 173 3.95 1.45 -7.24
CA ALA A 173 3.82 0.55 -6.11
C ALA A 173 4.66 -0.71 -6.34
N LEU A 174 5.65 -0.91 -5.49
CA LEU A 174 6.54 -2.08 -5.51
C LEU A 174 5.83 -3.22 -4.78
N ILE A 175 5.36 -4.22 -5.52
CA ILE A 175 4.57 -5.31 -4.95
C ILE A 175 5.37 -6.61 -4.86
N ASP A 176 5.44 -7.20 -3.67
CA ASP A 176 5.95 -8.53 -3.44
C ASP A 176 4.84 -9.55 -3.69
N HIS A 177 4.89 -10.13 -4.86
CA HIS A 177 3.89 -11.07 -5.37
C HIS A 177 4.55 -12.03 -6.36
N PRO A 178 4.18 -13.33 -6.40
CA PRO A 178 4.84 -14.33 -7.26
C PRO A 178 4.89 -13.97 -8.75
N TRP A 179 3.98 -13.15 -9.24
CA TRP A 179 3.93 -12.76 -10.67
C TRP A 179 4.76 -11.53 -11.00
N MET A 180 5.37 -10.90 -9.99
CA MET A 180 6.14 -9.66 -10.16
C MET A 180 7.64 -9.91 -10.00
N TYR A 181 8.44 -8.86 -10.12
CA TYR A 181 9.87 -8.96 -9.83
C TYR A 181 10.10 -9.19 -8.33
N PRO A 182 11.08 -10.02 -7.97
CA PRO A 182 11.40 -10.27 -6.56
C PRO A 182 11.99 -9.02 -5.88
N PRO A 183 11.98 -8.96 -4.54
CA PRO A 183 12.45 -7.80 -3.76
C PRO A 183 13.87 -7.34 -4.15
N ARG A 184 14.80 -8.29 -4.38
CA ARG A 184 16.18 -7.98 -4.79
C ARG A 184 16.27 -7.18 -6.10
N VAL A 185 15.31 -7.38 -7.01
CA VAL A 185 15.24 -6.63 -8.29
C VAL A 185 14.57 -5.29 -8.07
N LEU A 186 13.43 -5.27 -7.39
CA LEU A 186 12.66 -4.05 -7.13
C LEU A 186 13.46 -3.04 -6.28
N GLY A 187 14.19 -3.52 -5.28
CA GLY A 187 14.95 -2.67 -4.38
C GLY A 187 16.31 -2.21 -4.90
N SER A 188 16.87 -2.86 -5.93
CA SER A 188 18.19 -2.54 -6.46
C SER A 188 18.18 -1.55 -7.63
N LYS A 189 17.08 -1.50 -8.37
CA LYS A 189 16.96 -0.72 -9.60
C LYS A 189 16.34 0.65 -9.34
N SER A 190 17.15 1.71 -9.56
CA SER A 190 16.70 3.10 -9.38
C SER A 190 15.58 3.51 -10.33
N GLU A 191 15.44 2.84 -11.46
CA GLU A 191 14.39 3.09 -12.45
C GLU A 191 12.99 2.86 -11.91
N PHE A 192 12.81 1.98 -10.90
CA PHE A 192 11.52 1.75 -10.26
C PHE A 192 11.11 2.85 -9.26
N ILE A 193 12.00 3.80 -8.97
CA ILE A 193 11.66 4.98 -8.17
C ILE A 193 11.16 6.07 -9.11
N THR A 194 9.85 6.33 -9.05
CA THR A 194 9.17 7.23 -9.97
C THR A 194 8.58 8.48 -9.30
N ALA A 195 8.80 8.63 -7.98
CA ALA A 195 8.33 9.77 -7.20
C ALA A 195 9.32 10.11 -6.08
N ASP A 196 9.04 11.19 -5.34
CA ASP A 196 9.78 11.62 -4.14
C ASP A 196 9.51 10.73 -2.90
N PHE A 197 8.80 9.62 -3.09
CA PHE A 197 8.54 8.57 -2.10
C PHE A 197 8.45 7.20 -2.76
N THR A 198 8.46 6.14 -1.96
CA THR A 198 8.20 4.77 -2.41
C THR A 198 6.98 4.19 -1.71
N TYR A 199 6.28 3.32 -2.41
CA TYR A 199 5.11 2.60 -1.91
C TYR A 199 5.32 1.11 -2.09
N VAL A 200 5.35 0.36 -0.99
CA VAL A 200 5.65 -1.08 -0.99
C VAL A 200 4.47 -1.86 -0.45
N ARG A 201 4.09 -2.94 -1.11
CA ARG A 201 3.04 -3.85 -0.65
C ARG A 201 3.53 -5.29 -0.64
N TRP A 202 3.49 -5.92 0.52
CA TRP A 202 3.75 -7.35 0.66
C TRP A 202 2.43 -8.10 0.55
N LEU A 203 2.13 -8.59 -0.65
CA LEU A 203 0.87 -9.25 -0.98
C LEU A 203 0.95 -10.78 -0.81
N GLY A 204 2.09 -11.38 -1.17
CA GLY A 204 2.30 -12.82 -1.12
C GLY A 204 1.47 -13.61 -2.15
N ASP A 205 1.48 -14.93 -2.01
CA ASP A 205 0.63 -15.84 -2.77
C ASP A 205 -0.65 -16.16 -1.98
N ARG A 206 -1.72 -15.48 -2.34
CA ARG A 206 -3.02 -15.63 -1.68
C ARG A 206 -3.47 -17.10 -1.64
N LYS A 207 -3.37 -17.81 -2.77
CA LYS A 207 -3.86 -19.20 -2.86
C LYS A 207 -3.03 -20.14 -1.98
N ALA A 208 -1.71 -19.97 -2.01
CA ALA A 208 -0.80 -20.78 -1.20
C ALA A 208 -1.05 -20.56 0.30
N ILE A 209 -1.20 -19.32 0.75
CA ILE A 209 -1.44 -19.03 2.17
C ILE A 209 -2.86 -19.45 2.60
N GLU A 210 -3.88 -19.22 1.79
CA GLU A 210 -5.25 -19.68 2.09
C GLU A 210 -5.41 -21.20 2.12
N ALA A 211 -4.48 -21.94 1.51
CA ALA A 211 -4.41 -23.39 1.65
C ALA A 211 -3.85 -23.81 3.02
N LEU A 212 -3.05 -22.96 3.68
CA LEU A 212 -2.45 -23.24 4.99
C LEU A 212 -3.32 -22.72 6.15
N THR A 213 -3.98 -21.59 5.97
CA THR A 213 -4.84 -21.00 7.02
C THR A 213 -5.96 -20.14 6.43
N LYS A 214 -7.08 -20.08 7.15
CA LYS A 214 -8.18 -19.13 6.93
C LYS A 214 -8.32 -18.14 8.09
N ILE A 215 -7.50 -18.29 9.13
CA ILE A 215 -7.47 -17.44 10.32
C ILE A 215 -6.08 -16.81 10.40
N TRP A 216 -6.04 -15.49 10.57
CA TRP A 216 -4.83 -14.67 10.50
C TRP A 216 -4.25 -14.41 11.91
N ASP A 217 -4.07 -15.48 12.70
CA ASP A 217 -3.66 -15.41 14.09
C ASP A 217 -2.15 -15.67 14.31
N LYS A 218 -1.47 -16.21 13.30
CA LYS A 218 -0.04 -16.54 13.35
C LYS A 218 0.59 -16.57 11.96
N THR A 219 1.92 -16.43 11.92
CA THR A 219 2.71 -16.69 10.71
C THR A 219 2.67 -18.19 10.38
N VAL A 220 2.39 -18.52 9.12
CA VAL A 220 2.32 -19.89 8.57
C VAL A 220 3.33 -20.13 7.46
N ALA A 221 3.99 -19.09 6.96
CA ALA A 221 5.05 -19.17 5.97
C ALA A 221 6.25 -18.31 6.40
N ASP A 222 7.43 -18.89 6.39
CA ASP A 222 8.68 -18.15 6.62
C ASP A 222 8.99 -17.28 5.39
N ARG A 223 9.24 -15.99 5.63
CA ARG A 223 9.61 -14.97 4.64
C ARG A 223 10.88 -14.22 5.06
N THR A 224 11.69 -14.81 5.90
CA THR A 224 12.86 -14.14 6.48
C THR A 224 13.83 -13.67 5.39
N ASP A 225 14.09 -14.49 4.37
CA ASP A 225 15.03 -14.15 3.30
C ASP A 225 14.50 -12.98 2.44
N GLU A 226 13.21 -13.00 2.05
CA GLU A 226 12.58 -11.92 1.31
C GLU A 226 12.53 -10.63 2.15
N LEU A 227 12.26 -10.74 3.47
CA LEU A 227 12.28 -9.60 4.37
C LEU A 227 13.67 -8.99 4.50
N GLN A 228 14.75 -9.80 4.51
CA GLN A 228 16.12 -9.29 4.47
C GLN A 228 16.42 -8.56 3.14
N GLU A 229 15.92 -9.04 2.01
CA GLU A 229 16.02 -8.33 0.75
C GLU A 229 15.31 -6.97 0.83
N TRP A 230 14.12 -6.92 1.45
CA TRP A 230 13.38 -5.67 1.67
C TRP A 230 14.07 -4.74 2.66
N VAL A 231 14.76 -5.23 3.68
CA VAL A 231 15.61 -4.42 4.57
C VAL A 231 16.67 -3.69 3.75
N ARG A 232 17.39 -4.41 2.89
CA ARG A 232 18.39 -3.80 1.99
C ARG A 232 17.77 -2.75 1.06
N ALA A 233 16.61 -3.05 0.48
CA ALA A 233 15.89 -2.14 -0.38
C ALA A 233 15.46 -0.86 0.36
N CYS A 234 14.81 -0.98 1.51
CA CYS A 234 14.35 0.15 2.31
C CYS A 234 15.52 1.05 2.76
N ARG A 235 16.66 0.46 3.15
CA ARG A 235 17.86 1.23 3.46
C ARG A 235 18.39 2.04 2.28
N ASN A 236 18.35 1.45 1.07
CA ASN A 236 18.71 2.16 -0.14
C ASN A 236 17.76 3.32 -0.44
N PHE A 237 16.46 3.13 -0.24
CA PHE A 237 15.48 4.21 -0.41
C PHE A 237 15.69 5.34 0.61
N LEU A 238 15.89 5.00 1.88
CA LEU A 238 16.14 5.94 2.96
C LEU A 238 17.46 6.74 2.76
N LYS A 239 18.53 6.12 2.27
CA LYS A 239 19.78 6.80 1.89
C LYS A 239 19.59 7.83 0.77
N ARG A 240 18.53 7.72 -0.01
CA ARG A 240 18.13 8.66 -1.07
C ARG A 240 17.11 9.69 -0.58
N ASP A 241 16.93 9.81 0.73
CA ASP A 241 16.01 10.75 1.37
C ASP A 241 14.52 10.52 1.05
N LEU A 242 14.15 9.33 0.57
CA LEU A 242 12.78 9.01 0.23
C LEU A 242 11.94 8.65 1.47
N HIS A 243 10.69 9.07 1.49
CA HIS A 243 9.70 8.45 2.37
C HIS A 243 9.35 7.06 1.85
N VAL A 244 9.32 6.08 2.75
CA VAL A 244 8.98 4.69 2.42
C VAL A 244 7.67 4.33 3.11
N PHE A 245 6.61 4.13 2.35
CA PHE A 245 5.33 3.60 2.84
C PHE A 245 5.28 2.11 2.55
N LEU A 246 5.21 1.28 3.58
CA LEU A 246 5.25 -0.17 3.45
C LEU A 246 4.07 -0.80 4.16
N PHE A 247 3.33 -1.63 3.43
CA PHE A 247 2.12 -2.27 3.92
C PHE A 247 2.17 -3.79 3.75
N ALA A 248 2.00 -4.50 4.87
CA ALA A 248 1.92 -5.95 4.87
C ALA A 248 0.45 -6.42 4.80
N ASN A 249 0.20 -7.42 3.94
CA ASN A 249 -1.06 -8.14 3.90
C ASN A 249 -0.93 -9.48 4.63
N ASN A 250 -2.00 -9.98 5.23
CA ASN A 250 -2.00 -11.28 5.89
C ASN A 250 -1.60 -12.43 4.96
N HIS A 251 -1.96 -12.34 3.67
CA HIS A 251 -1.57 -13.34 2.67
C HIS A 251 -0.07 -13.39 2.35
N TYR A 252 0.74 -12.49 2.90
CA TYR A 252 2.19 -12.57 2.72
C TYR A 252 2.82 -13.73 3.48
N SER A 253 2.42 -13.89 4.76
CA SER A 253 2.99 -14.94 5.64
C SER A 253 1.98 -15.57 6.60
N GLY A 254 0.71 -15.13 6.61
CA GLY A 254 -0.36 -15.59 7.52
C GLY A 254 -0.74 -14.58 8.60
N HIS A 255 0.15 -13.64 8.99
CA HIS A 255 -0.15 -12.65 10.03
C HIS A 255 0.63 -11.36 9.81
N ALA A 256 -0.02 -10.34 9.26
CA ALA A 256 0.64 -9.09 8.87
C ALA A 256 1.32 -8.35 10.04
N PRO A 257 0.72 -8.20 11.25
CA PRO A 257 1.40 -7.54 12.36
C PRO A 257 2.70 -8.23 12.80
N GLN A 258 2.73 -9.57 12.78
CA GLN A 258 3.93 -10.32 13.15
C GLN A 258 5.01 -10.21 12.06
N THR A 259 4.60 -10.19 10.79
CA THR A 259 5.51 -9.96 9.66
C THR A 259 6.21 -8.61 9.80
N LEU A 260 5.47 -7.55 10.12
CA LEU A 260 6.05 -6.22 10.34
C LEU A 260 7.00 -6.18 11.53
N ARG A 261 6.67 -6.84 12.64
CA ARG A 261 7.57 -6.92 13.80
C ARG A 261 8.88 -7.61 13.44
N LEU A 262 8.82 -8.73 12.71
CA LEU A 262 10.03 -9.41 12.23
C LEU A 262 10.88 -8.49 11.35
N PHE A 263 10.24 -7.74 10.45
CA PHE A 263 10.94 -6.76 9.61
C PHE A 263 11.57 -5.64 10.44
N GLU A 264 10.86 -5.09 11.43
CA GLU A 264 11.40 -4.09 12.37
C GLU A 264 12.65 -4.61 13.09
N ASP A 265 12.60 -5.85 13.56
CA ASP A 265 13.73 -6.49 14.25
C ASP A 265 14.93 -6.68 13.31
N LEU A 266 14.68 -7.04 12.04
CA LEU A 266 15.72 -7.15 11.02
C LEU A 266 16.32 -5.78 10.67
N MET A 267 15.50 -4.73 10.60
CA MET A 267 15.96 -3.35 10.35
C MET A 267 16.87 -2.80 11.46
N LYS A 268 16.69 -3.25 12.71
CA LYS A 268 17.48 -2.82 13.89
C LYS A 268 18.79 -3.58 14.08
N LYS A 269 18.92 -4.78 13.51
CA LYS A 269 20.09 -5.67 13.73
C LYS A 269 21.34 -5.29 12.96
N GLU A 270 21.25 -4.48 11.95
CA GLU A 270 22.36 -4.03 11.09
C GLU A 270 22.49 -2.49 11.11
#